data_bd784f9d33e2f1836668c9a43901c749
#
_entry.id   bd784f9d33e2f1836668c9a43901c749
#
_cell.length_a   1.000
_cell.length_b   1.000
_cell.length_c   1.000
_cell.angle_alpha   90.00
_cell.angle_beta   90.00
_cell.angle_gamma   90.00
#
_symmetry.space_group_name_H-M   'P 1'
#
loop_
_entity.id
_entity.type
_entity.pdbx_description
1 polymer ?
#
loop_
_entity_poly.entity_id
_entity_poly.type
_entity_poly.pdbx_seq_one_letter_code
_entity_poly.pdbx_strand_id
1 'polypeptide(L)'
;MSRPDTGLCVPVRIERILDGDTIEVAVKDSSYRWKIRVIDCWAPELSTPEGRAAQEAAIKLAGSAKTVHVHLPLPKRPSNLLGSLITFDRLLGHVWLDDTRSFATEMVAAGHATREKP
;
A
#
# COMPACT_ATOMS: atom_id res chain seq x y z
N MET A 1 -8.18 -13.49 -6.21
CA MET A 1 -6.78 -13.38 -5.74
C MET A 1 -6.80 -13.26 -4.23
N SER A 2 -5.91 -13.93 -3.55
CA SER A 2 -5.83 -13.91 -2.10
C SER A 2 -4.45 -13.45 -1.63
N ARG A 3 -4.37 -13.08 -0.36
CA ARG A 3 -3.13 -12.66 0.27
C ARG A 3 -2.09 -13.78 0.18
N PRO A 4 -0.82 -13.48 -0.18
CA PRO A 4 0.22 -14.51 -0.26
C PRO A 4 0.58 -15.07 1.11
N ASP A 5 0.99 -16.34 1.13
CA ASP A 5 1.41 -17.03 2.36
C ASP A 5 2.90 -16.84 2.67
N THR A 6 3.65 -16.29 1.73
CA THR A 6 5.09 -16.08 1.88
C THR A 6 5.39 -14.61 2.11
N GLY A 7 6.56 -14.31 2.65
CA GLY A 7 6.93 -12.95 2.99
C GLY A 7 6.43 -12.57 4.37
N LEU A 8 6.52 -11.29 4.69
CA LEU A 8 6.10 -10.75 5.98
C LEU A 8 4.73 -10.07 5.83
N CYS A 9 3.70 -10.69 6.40
CA CYS A 9 2.36 -10.12 6.42
C CYS A 9 2.04 -9.58 7.81
N VAL A 10 1.72 -8.30 7.89
CA VAL A 10 1.51 -7.61 9.17
C VAL A 10 0.10 -7.02 9.19
N PRO A 11 -0.73 -7.35 10.20
CA PRO A 11 -2.02 -6.70 10.35
C PRO A 11 -1.84 -5.24 10.77
N VAL A 12 -2.56 -4.34 10.12
CA VAL A 12 -2.42 -2.90 10.34
C VAL A 12 -3.78 -2.22 10.34
N ARG A 13 -3.78 -0.97 10.82
CA ARG A 13 -4.91 -0.06 10.69
C ARG A 13 -4.45 1.10 9.80
N ILE A 14 -5.24 1.46 8.81
CA ILE A 14 -4.92 2.62 7.99
C ILE A 14 -5.21 3.87 8.79
N GLU A 15 -4.17 4.69 8.99
CA GLU A 15 -4.29 5.94 9.73
C GLU A 15 -4.57 7.11 8.80
N ARG A 16 -3.89 7.14 7.64
CA ARG A 16 -4.00 8.27 6.73
C ARG A 16 -3.62 7.87 5.31
N ILE A 17 -4.34 8.40 4.35
CA ILE A 17 -4.00 8.27 2.93
C ILE A 17 -3.27 9.55 2.54
N LEU A 18 -1.97 9.44 2.25
CA LEU A 18 -1.16 10.60 1.88
C LEU A 18 -1.43 11.01 0.43
N ASP A 19 -1.52 10.00 -0.46
CA ASP A 19 -1.95 10.18 -1.84
C ASP A 19 -2.42 8.83 -2.38
N GLY A 20 -2.65 8.70 -3.69
CA GLY A 20 -3.21 7.47 -4.26
C GLY A 20 -2.30 6.25 -4.21
N ASP A 21 -1.03 6.41 -3.84
CA ASP A 21 -0.07 5.30 -3.80
C ASP A 21 0.80 5.27 -2.54
N THR A 22 0.53 6.14 -1.57
CA THR A 22 1.27 6.18 -0.30
C THR A 22 0.30 6.26 0.87
N ILE A 23 0.42 5.31 1.79
CA ILE A 23 -0.51 5.13 2.90
C ILE A 23 0.27 5.09 4.22
N GLU A 24 -0.21 5.83 5.23
CA GLU A 24 0.33 5.72 6.58
C GLU A 24 -0.52 4.72 7.36
N VAL A 25 0.14 3.73 7.94
CA VAL A 25 -0.53 2.67 8.70
C VAL A 25 0.03 2.59 10.11
N ALA A 26 -0.81 2.14 11.05
CA ALA A 26 -0.39 1.78 12.40
C ALA A 26 -0.38 0.26 12.51
N VAL A 27 0.70 -0.29 13.04
CA VAL A 27 0.79 -1.72 13.30
C VAL A 27 -0.15 -2.05 14.46
N LYS A 28 -1.01 -3.06 14.29
CA LYS A 28 -1.99 -3.43 15.30
C LYS A 28 -1.33 -3.77 16.63
N ASP A 29 -1.96 -3.32 17.71
CA ASP A 29 -1.51 -3.55 19.08
C ASP A 29 -0.14 -2.96 19.39
N SER A 30 0.24 -1.89 18.66
CA SER A 30 1.53 -1.27 18.79
C SER A 30 1.41 0.24 18.50
N SER A 31 2.40 1.01 18.93
CA SER A 31 2.47 2.44 18.62
C SER A 31 3.23 2.72 17.33
N TYR A 32 3.75 1.68 16.68
CA TYR A 32 4.53 1.86 15.45
C TYR A 32 3.65 2.28 14.28
N ARG A 33 4.13 3.27 13.52
CA ARG A 33 3.51 3.75 12.30
C ARG A 33 4.49 3.66 11.15
N TRP A 34 3.97 3.21 10.00
CA TRP A 34 4.77 3.07 8.79
C TRP A 34 4.12 3.85 7.67
N LYS A 35 4.96 4.46 6.83
CA LYS A 35 4.51 4.97 5.53
C LYS A 35 4.79 3.88 4.51
N ILE A 36 3.74 3.43 3.83
CA ILE A 36 3.85 2.36 2.83
C ILE A 36 3.71 2.97 1.44
N ARG A 37 4.75 2.81 0.63
CA ARG A 37 4.68 3.06 -0.80
C ARG A 37 4.15 1.78 -1.43
N VAL A 38 2.94 1.82 -1.96
CA VAL A 38 2.26 0.62 -2.47
C VAL A 38 2.93 0.16 -3.75
N ILE A 39 3.32 -1.11 -3.80
CA ILE A 39 3.96 -1.71 -4.98
C ILE A 39 2.90 -1.89 -6.08
N ASP A 40 3.33 -1.72 -7.34
CA ASP A 40 2.47 -1.85 -8.53
C ASP A 40 1.30 -0.85 -8.54
N CYS A 41 1.50 0.30 -7.92
CA CYS A 41 0.49 1.35 -7.86
C CYS A 41 1.16 2.71 -8.05
N TRP A 42 0.98 3.32 -9.21
CA TRP A 42 1.51 4.64 -9.53
C TRP A 42 0.34 5.58 -9.77
N ALA A 43 0.06 6.41 -8.78
CA ALA A 43 -1.02 7.40 -8.86
C ALA A 43 -0.47 8.76 -9.29
N PRO A 44 -1.32 9.63 -9.89
CA PRO A 44 -0.92 11.00 -10.21
C PRO A 44 -0.57 11.78 -8.93
N GLU A 45 0.25 12.82 -9.10
CA GLU A 45 0.64 13.68 -7.98
C GLU A 45 -0.57 14.39 -7.37
N LEU A 46 -0.55 14.55 -6.06
CA LEU A 46 -1.65 15.15 -5.31
C LEU A 46 -1.92 16.61 -5.73
N SER A 47 -0.95 17.29 -6.28
CA SER A 47 -1.10 18.66 -6.79
C SER A 47 -2.02 18.76 -8.00
N THR A 48 -2.33 17.63 -8.65
CA THR A 48 -3.22 17.60 -9.83
C THR A 48 -4.64 17.22 -9.43
N PRO A 49 -5.66 17.59 -10.26
CA PRO A 49 -7.03 17.13 -10.02
C PRO A 49 -7.16 15.61 -10.04
N GLU A 50 -6.42 14.95 -10.93
CA GLU A 50 -6.39 13.49 -11.04
C GLU A 50 -5.80 12.86 -9.77
N GLY A 51 -4.78 13.48 -9.19
CA GLY A 51 -4.16 13.02 -7.95
C GLY A 51 -5.10 13.15 -6.76
N ARG A 52 -5.86 14.24 -6.70
CA ARG A 52 -6.87 14.42 -5.64
C ARG A 52 -8.00 13.41 -5.78
N ALA A 53 -8.44 13.12 -7.01
CA ALA A 53 -9.45 12.10 -7.25
C ALA A 53 -8.95 10.72 -6.85
N ALA A 54 -7.69 10.42 -7.14
CA ALA A 54 -7.06 9.16 -6.73
C ALA A 54 -6.98 9.05 -5.20
N GLN A 55 -6.63 10.13 -4.50
CA GLN A 55 -6.62 10.14 -3.05
C GLN A 55 -8.03 9.87 -2.47
N GLU A 56 -9.04 10.51 -3.01
CA GLU A 56 -10.42 10.29 -2.54
C GLU A 56 -10.87 8.86 -2.78
N ALA A 57 -10.53 8.30 -3.95
CA ALA A 57 -10.85 6.91 -4.25
C ALA A 57 -10.14 5.96 -3.28
N ALA A 58 -8.88 6.24 -2.95
CA ALA A 58 -8.11 5.46 -1.99
C ALA A 58 -8.73 5.51 -0.59
N ILE A 59 -9.20 6.68 -0.16
CA ILE A 59 -9.87 6.83 1.14
C ILE A 59 -11.15 5.98 1.19
N LYS A 60 -11.96 6.01 0.15
CA LYS A 60 -13.18 5.21 0.07
C LYS A 60 -12.87 3.72 0.07
N LEU A 61 -11.87 3.33 -0.70
CA LEU A 61 -11.45 1.93 -0.80
C LEU A 61 -10.96 1.41 0.55
N ALA A 62 -10.12 2.19 1.23
CA ALA A 62 -9.62 1.83 2.56
C ALA A 62 -10.76 1.69 3.56
N GLY A 63 -11.74 2.58 3.51
CA GLY A 63 -12.89 2.54 4.40
C GLY A 63 -13.82 1.36 4.16
N SER A 64 -13.73 0.71 3.00
CA SER A 64 -14.57 -0.44 2.67
C SER A 64 -14.06 -1.76 3.27
N ALA A 65 -12.83 -1.79 3.76
CA ALA A 65 -12.22 -3.01 4.26
C ALA A 65 -12.43 -3.15 5.78
N LYS A 66 -12.72 -4.37 6.23
CA LYS A 66 -12.83 -4.69 7.64
C LYS A 66 -11.47 -5.01 8.25
N THR A 67 -10.60 -5.64 7.48
CA THR A 67 -9.24 -5.99 7.90
C THR A 67 -8.26 -5.54 6.84
N VAL A 68 -7.07 -5.11 7.27
CA VAL A 68 -6.01 -4.68 6.36
C VAL A 68 -4.70 -5.32 6.79
N HIS A 69 -3.97 -5.85 5.83
CA HIS A 69 -2.63 -6.38 6.02
C HIS A 69 -1.66 -5.73 5.06
N VAL A 70 -0.45 -5.46 5.54
CA VAL A 70 0.66 -5.07 4.68
C VAL A 70 1.52 -6.30 4.44
N HIS A 71 1.78 -6.60 3.17
CA HIS A 71 2.69 -7.67 2.79
C HIS A 71 4.00 -7.04 2.34
N LEU A 72 5.07 -7.31 3.08
CA LEU A 72 6.42 -6.85 2.77
C LEU A 72 7.13 -8.01 2.07
N PRO A 73 7.41 -7.90 0.75
CA PRO A 73 8.09 -8.99 0.05
C PRO A 73 9.53 -9.11 0.54
N LEU A 74 9.97 -10.36 0.77
CA LEU A 74 11.33 -10.62 1.20
C LEU A 74 12.21 -10.81 -0.02
N PRO A 75 13.41 -10.17 -0.08
CA PRO A 75 14.33 -10.36 -1.18
C PRO A 75 14.95 -11.75 -1.12
N LYS A 76 15.43 -12.24 -2.28
CA LYS A 76 16.10 -13.54 -2.36
C LYS A 76 17.38 -13.59 -1.54
N ARG A 77 18.06 -12.44 -1.38
CA ARG A 77 19.30 -12.32 -0.62
C ARG A 77 19.04 -11.53 0.66
N PRO A 78 19.22 -12.14 1.85
CA PRO A 78 18.99 -11.42 3.11
C PRO A 78 19.79 -10.15 3.27
N SER A 79 21.00 -10.08 2.67
CA SER A 79 21.84 -8.87 2.75
C SER A 79 21.20 -7.64 2.10
N ASN A 80 20.20 -7.83 1.23
CA ASN A 80 19.53 -6.73 0.56
C ASN A 80 18.19 -6.38 1.20
N LEU A 81 17.87 -6.96 2.36
CA LEU A 81 16.56 -6.85 2.98
C LEU A 81 16.14 -5.40 3.19
N LEU A 82 16.96 -4.60 3.87
CA LEU A 82 16.63 -3.22 4.17
C LEU A 82 16.54 -2.37 2.89
N GLY A 83 17.48 -2.55 1.97
CA GLY A 83 17.47 -1.81 0.72
C GLY A 83 16.29 -2.13 -0.16
N SER A 84 15.75 -3.36 -0.06
CA SER A 84 14.57 -3.77 -0.83
C SER A 84 13.26 -3.29 -0.22
N LEU A 85 13.20 -3.14 1.11
CA LEU A 85 11.97 -2.77 1.80
C LEU A 85 11.82 -1.26 1.98
N ILE A 86 12.93 -0.54 2.11
CA ILE A 86 12.91 0.88 2.44
C ILE A 86 13.33 1.71 1.24
N THR A 87 12.49 2.67 0.86
CA THR A 87 12.80 3.68 -0.14
C THR A 87 12.57 5.05 0.49
N PHE A 88 13.66 5.82 0.68
CA PHE A 88 13.65 7.08 1.43
C PHE A 88 13.20 6.78 2.88
N ASP A 89 12.10 7.37 3.31
CA ASP A 89 11.54 7.14 4.64
C ASP A 89 10.29 6.26 4.60
N ARG A 90 10.13 5.48 3.52
CA ARG A 90 8.93 4.66 3.29
C ARG A 90 9.30 3.21 3.06
N LEU A 91 8.42 2.31 3.50
CA LEU A 91 8.54 0.88 3.19
C LEU A 91 7.80 0.60 1.89
N LEU A 92 8.37 -0.30 1.08
CA LEU A 92 7.72 -0.81 -0.11
C LEU A 92 6.89 -2.03 0.30
N GLY A 93 5.60 -2.02 -0.03
CA GLY A 93 4.75 -3.15 0.35
C GLY A 93 3.47 -3.21 -0.46
N HIS A 94 2.81 -4.35 -0.38
CA HIS A 94 1.46 -4.53 -0.90
C HIS A 94 0.46 -4.34 0.24
N VAL A 95 -0.68 -3.73 -0.07
CA VAL A 95 -1.75 -3.55 0.91
C VAL A 95 -2.91 -4.47 0.53
N TRP A 96 -3.30 -5.37 1.43
CA TRP A 96 -4.37 -6.32 1.22
C TRP A 96 -5.60 -5.95 2.05
N LEU A 97 -6.74 -5.87 1.38
CA LEU A 97 -8.02 -5.50 1.96
C LEU A 97 -8.86 -6.78 2.12
N ASP A 98 -9.20 -7.12 3.37
CA ASP A 98 -9.99 -8.31 3.69
C ASP A 98 -9.38 -9.62 3.15
N ASP A 99 -8.05 -9.70 3.05
CA ASP A 99 -7.28 -10.87 2.59
C ASP A 99 -7.52 -11.29 1.13
N THR A 100 -8.42 -10.64 0.42
CA THR A 100 -8.82 -11.06 -0.93
C THR A 100 -8.65 -9.98 -1.99
N ARG A 101 -8.54 -8.71 -1.59
CA ARG A 101 -8.44 -7.60 -2.51
C ARG A 101 -7.11 -6.89 -2.35
N SER A 102 -6.37 -6.71 -3.43
CA SER A 102 -5.17 -5.90 -3.44
C SER A 102 -5.55 -4.43 -3.66
N PHE A 103 -5.08 -3.54 -2.79
CA PHE A 103 -5.28 -2.10 -2.93
C PHE A 103 -4.82 -1.62 -4.32
N ALA A 104 -3.62 -2.05 -4.75
CA ALA A 104 -3.08 -1.65 -6.04
C ALA A 104 -3.99 -2.12 -7.19
N THR A 105 -4.44 -3.38 -7.15
CA THR A 105 -5.30 -3.92 -8.18
C THR A 105 -6.62 -3.15 -8.27
N GLU A 106 -7.22 -2.81 -7.13
CA GLU A 106 -8.47 -2.05 -7.10
C GLU A 106 -8.28 -0.64 -7.65
N MET A 107 -7.18 0.03 -7.29
CA MET A 107 -6.89 1.38 -7.78
C MET A 107 -6.64 1.39 -9.29
N VAL A 108 -5.93 0.39 -9.80
CA VAL A 108 -5.67 0.26 -11.24
C VAL A 108 -6.96 -0.04 -11.99
N ALA A 109 -7.79 -0.93 -11.47
CA ALA A 109 -9.07 -1.29 -12.09
C ALA A 109 -10.04 -0.10 -12.14
N ALA A 110 -9.97 0.78 -11.15
CA ALA A 110 -10.81 1.98 -11.10
C ALA A 110 -10.27 3.13 -11.98
N GLY A 111 -9.11 2.96 -12.60
CA GLY A 111 -8.52 3.99 -13.47
C GLY A 111 -7.76 5.09 -12.73
N HIS A 112 -7.52 4.94 -11.43
CA HIS A 112 -6.85 5.95 -10.62
C HIS A 112 -5.35 5.73 -10.47
N ALA A 113 -4.82 4.61 -10.96
CA ALA A 113 -3.40 4.29 -10.87
C ALA A 113 -2.99 3.38 -12.01
N THR A 114 -1.67 3.26 -12.22
CA THR A 114 -1.09 2.32 -13.17
C THR A 114 -0.16 1.37 -12.42
N ARG A 115 0.08 0.18 -13.00
CA ARG A 115 0.95 -0.82 -12.38
C ARG A 115 2.41 -0.45 -12.49
N GLU A 116 2.77 0.25 -13.56
CA GLU A 116 4.14 0.62 -13.86
C GLU A 116 4.28 2.14 -13.87
N LYS A 117 5.48 2.62 -13.58
CA LYS A 117 5.78 4.04 -13.60
C LYS A 117 5.53 4.58 -15.02
N PRO A 118 4.71 5.62 -15.15
CA PRO A 118 4.43 6.25 -16.45
C PRO A 118 5.67 6.85 -17.08
#